data_ac923df241d2d1866c02f95d50f5712b
#
_entry.id   ac923df241d2d1866c02f95d50f5712b
#
_cell.length_a   1.000
_cell.length_b   1.000
_cell.length_c   1.000
_cell.angle_alpha   90.00
_cell.angle_beta   90.00
_cell.angle_gamma   90.00
#
_symmetry.space_group_name_H-M   'P 1'
#
loop_
_entity.id
_entity.type
_entity.pdbx_description
1 polymer ?
#
loop_
_entity_poly.entity_id
_entity_poly.type
_entity_poly.pdbx_seq_one_letter_code
_entity_poly.pdbx_strand_id
1 'polypeptide(L)'
;MLTYEEITKSEAIKTYIIRADESLGALGFTEHSFTHVMHVAETAGYILETMGYDERTVELAKIAGYLHDIGNLVNRKDHSQSGAVMAWSILNDMGCDPGEMATIVTAIGNHDEGTGVPVNAVAAAMFLADKADVRRSRVRNKDLSTFDIHDRVNYSVKKSALKINEDKTLVKLKLTVDTKFGSVMEYFEIFMQRMILCRKAAEKLGLQFKLIINEQQLI
;
A
#
# COMPACT_ATOMS: atom_id res chain seq x y z
N MET A 1 -22.52 5.25 -10.82
CA MET A 1 -21.06 5.32 -10.52
C MET A 1 -20.73 4.13 -9.65
N LEU A 2 -19.70 3.37 -10.01
CA LEU A 2 -19.27 2.18 -9.25
C LEU A 2 -18.69 2.61 -7.88
N THR A 3 -19.10 1.94 -6.81
CA THR A 3 -18.73 2.29 -5.44
C THR A 3 -17.71 1.31 -4.84
N TYR A 4 -16.97 1.76 -3.82
CA TYR A 4 -16.08 0.91 -3.04
C TYR A 4 -16.84 -0.26 -2.39
N GLU A 5 -18.07 -0.01 -1.93
CA GLU A 5 -18.92 -1.04 -1.34
C GLU A 5 -19.27 -2.15 -2.36
N GLU A 6 -19.57 -1.80 -3.60
CA GLU A 6 -19.85 -2.78 -4.67
C GLU A 6 -18.59 -3.60 -5.00
N ILE A 7 -17.41 -2.97 -5.05
CA ILE A 7 -16.12 -3.64 -5.26
C ILE A 7 -15.86 -4.65 -4.14
N THR A 8 -16.05 -4.27 -2.89
CA THR A 8 -15.78 -5.15 -1.74
C THR A 8 -16.79 -6.29 -1.59
N LYS A 9 -17.98 -6.17 -2.19
CA LYS A 9 -19.00 -7.23 -2.22
C LYS A 9 -18.78 -8.25 -3.33
N SER A 10 -17.96 -7.95 -4.34
CA SER A 10 -17.73 -8.84 -5.48
C SER A 10 -17.03 -10.14 -5.06
N GLU A 11 -17.70 -11.27 -5.22
CA GLU A 11 -17.13 -12.59 -4.88
C GLU A 11 -15.95 -12.97 -5.79
N ALA A 12 -15.95 -12.49 -7.05
CA ALA A 12 -14.83 -12.70 -7.95
C ALA A 12 -13.56 -11.99 -7.44
N ILE A 13 -13.68 -10.70 -7.06
CA ILE A 13 -12.56 -9.92 -6.53
C ILE A 13 -12.04 -10.54 -5.22
N LYS A 14 -12.95 -10.93 -4.31
CA LYS A 14 -12.57 -11.61 -3.07
C LYS A 14 -11.77 -12.90 -3.36
N THR A 15 -12.25 -13.69 -4.30
CA THR A 15 -11.57 -14.93 -4.70
C THR A 15 -10.16 -14.63 -5.23
N TYR A 16 -10.00 -13.61 -6.07
CA TYR A 16 -8.69 -13.23 -6.63
C TYR A 16 -7.72 -12.75 -5.56
N ILE A 17 -8.18 -11.95 -4.58
CA ILE A 17 -7.36 -11.50 -3.45
C ILE A 17 -6.90 -12.71 -2.61
N ILE A 18 -7.80 -13.65 -2.29
CA ILE A 18 -7.46 -14.87 -1.55
C ILE A 18 -6.38 -15.67 -2.29
N ARG A 19 -6.59 -15.92 -3.58
CA ARG A 19 -5.65 -16.70 -4.37
C ARG A 19 -4.30 -16.01 -4.59
N ALA A 20 -4.30 -14.69 -4.73
CA ALA A 20 -3.07 -13.90 -4.77
C ALA A 20 -2.27 -14.04 -3.47
N ASP A 21 -2.94 -13.93 -2.31
CA ASP A 21 -2.32 -14.08 -1.00
C ASP A 21 -1.80 -15.50 -0.75
N GLU A 22 -2.53 -16.54 -1.17
CA GLU A 22 -2.09 -17.94 -1.12
C GLU A 22 -0.82 -18.16 -1.98
N SER A 23 -0.79 -17.58 -3.18
CA SER A 23 0.36 -17.65 -4.09
C SER A 23 1.61 -17.02 -3.46
N LEU A 24 1.46 -15.83 -2.88
CA LEU A 24 2.54 -15.15 -2.16
C LEU A 24 3.00 -15.95 -0.94
N GLY A 25 2.06 -16.55 -0.20
CA GLY A 25 2.38 -17.43 0.93
C GLY A 25 3.21 -18.64 0.52
N ALA A 26 2.88 -19.28 -0.60
CA ALA A 26 3.64 -20.41 -1.14
C ALA A 26 5.08 -20.02 -1.57
N LEU A 27 5.30 -18.76 -1.92
CA LEU A 27 6.60 -18.20 -2.28
C LEU A 27 7.38 -17.62 -1.09
N GLY A 28 6.82 -17.67 0.13
CA GLY A 28 7.46 -17.18 1.35
C GLY A 28 7.33 -15.67 1.60
N PHE A 29 6.49 -14.95 0.83
CA PHE A 29 6.25 -13.53 1.06
C PHE A 29 5.35 -13.27 2.28
N THR A 30 5.43 -12.06 2.81
CA THR A 30 4.56 -11.56 3.87
C THR A 30 3.09 -11.55 3.45
N GLU A 31 2.20 -11.36 4.42
CA GLU A 31 0.74 -11.34 4.22
C GLU A 31 0.30 -10.16 3.34
N HIS A 32 -0.51 -10.44 2.32
CA HIS A 32 -1.15 -9.49 1.40
C HIS A 32 -2.66 -9.80 1.28
N SER A 33 -3.27 -10.24 2.40
CA SER A 33 -4.67 -10.61 2.50
C SER A 33 -5.61 -9.39 2.57
N PHE A 34 -6.89 -9.65 2.83
CA PHE A 34 -7.89 -8.61 3.09
C PHE A 34 -7.46 -7.60 4.15
N THR A 35 -6.73 -8.04 5.19
CA THR A 35 -6.27 -7.13 6.24
C THR A 35 -5.35 -6.04 5.66
N HIS A 36 -4.46 -6.41 4.74
CA HIS A 36 -3.59 -5.45 4.06
C HIS A 36 -4.36 -4.55 3.11
N VAL A 37 -5.09 -5.13 2.14
CA VAL A 37 -5.73 -4.32 1.09
C VAL A 37 -6.82 -3.39 1.64
N MET A 38 -7.56 -3.82 2.68
CA MET A 38 -8.53 -2.96 3.36
C MET A 38 -7.83 -1.84 4.14
N HIS A 39 -6.72 -2.16 4.84
CA HIS A 39 -5.95 -1.12 5.53
C HIS A 39 -5.40 -0.08 4.55
N VAL A 40 -4.89 -0.50 3.41
CA VAL A 40 -4.43 0.40 2.34
C VAL A 40 -5.57 1.25 1.80
N ALA A 41 -6.73 0.65 1.51
CA ALA A 41 -7.90 1.37 1.03
C ALA A 41 -8.36 2.46 2.02
N GLU A 42 -8.56 2.10 3.28
CA GLU A 42 -9.02 3.05 4.30
C GLU A 42 -7.99 4.14 4.59
N THR A 43 -6.71 3.80 4.61
CA THR A 43 -5.63 4.78 4.82
C THR A 43 -5.49 5.73 3.63
N ALA A 44 -5.62 5.25 2.39
CA ALA A 44 -5.61 6.10 1.20
C ALA A 44 -6.81 7.07 1.19
N GLY A 45 -8.00 6.57 1.54
CA GLY A 45 -9.18 7.40 1.73
C GLY A 45 -8.97 8.47 2.79
N TYR A 46 -8.51 8.09 3.98
CA TYR A 46 -8.18 9.02 5.07
C TYR A 46 -7.21 10.14 4.65
N ILE A 47 -6.18 9.81 3.87
CA ILE A 47 -5.21 10.81 3.40
C ILE A 47 -5.90 11.86 2.53
N LEU A 48 -6.68 11.45 1.52
CA LEU A 48 -7.33 12.39 0.61
C LEU A 48 -8.46 13.18 1.29
N GLU A 49 -9.25 12.54 2.14
CA GLU A 49 -10.28 13.20 2.95
C GLU A 49 -9.65 14.28 3.85
N THR A 50 -8.56 13.95 4.56
CA THR A 50 -7.82 14.89 5.41
C THR A 50 -7.29 16.07 4.60
N MET A 51 -6.81 15.81 3.37
CA MET A 51 -6.31 16.87 2.46
C MET A 51 -7.44 17.71 1.84
N GLY A 52 -8.70 17.32 1.98
CA GLY A 52 -9.86 18.06 1.50
C GLY A 52 -10.22 17.78 0.04
N TYR A 53 -9.86 16.61 -0.47
CA TYR A 53 -10.34 16.15 -1.78
C TYR A 53 -11.84 15.82 -1.71
N ASP A 54 -12.51 15.86 -2.84
CA ASP A 54 -13.92 15.51 -2.97
C ASP A 54 -14.18 14.02 -2.67
N GLU A 55 -15.41 13.70 -2.25
CA GLU A 55 -15.81 12.34 -1.85
C GLU A 55 -15.54 11.30 -2.94
N ARG A 56 -15.71 11.69 -4.22
CA ARG A 56 -15.48 10.77 -5.33
C ARG A 56 -14.01 10.41 -5.49
N THR A 57 -13.12 11.38 -5.41
CA THR A 57 -11.67 11.16 -5.45
C THR A 57 -11.21 10.28 -4.26
N VAL A 58 -11.78 10.48 -3.08
CA VAL A 58 -11.55 9.63 -1.90
C VAL A 58 -11.99 8.19 -2.17
N GLU A 59 -13.15 7.99 -2.77
CA GLU A 59 -13.67 6.66 -3.09
C GLU A 59 -12.80 5.94 -4.14
N LEU A 60 -12.34 6.65 -5.18
CA LEU A 60 -11.40 6.09 -6.16
C LEU A 60 -10.09 5.63 -5.51
N ALA A 61 -9.59 6.35 -4.51
CA ALA A 61 -8.40 5.94 -3.77
C ALA A 61 -8.63 4.67 -2.94
N LYS A 62 -9.81 4.52 -2.34
CA LYS A 62 -10.19 3.27 -1.64
C LYS A 62 -10.27 2.10 -2.62
N ILE A 63 -10.89 2.28 -3.77
CA ILE A 63 -10.97 1.24 -4.82
C ILE A 63 -9.57 0.85 -5.29
N ALA A 64 -8.71 1.83 -5.60
CA ALA A 64 -7.34 1.56 -6.03
C ALA A 64 -6.55 0.81 -4.94
N GLY A 65 -6.66 1.24 -3.68
CA GLY A 65 -6.01 0.58 -2.55
C GLY A 65 -6.48 -0.86 -2.32
N TYR A 66 -7.76 -1.15 -2.55
CA TYR A 66 -8.29 -2.49 -2.39
C TYR A 66 -7.83 -3.44 -3.51
N LEU A 67 -7.62 -2.93 -4.72
CA LEU A 67 -7.27 -3.73 -5.91
C LEU A 67 -5.76 -3.75 -6.21
N HIS A 68 -4.92 -2.93 -5.55
CA HIS A 68 -3.54 -2.68 -5.99
C HIS A 68 -2.69 -3.94 -6.15
N ASP A 69 -2.86 -4.91 -5.27
CA ASP A 69 -2.07 -6.13 -5.20
C ASP A 69 -2.69 -7.34 -5.93
N ILE A 70 -3.82 -7.15 -6.61
CA ILE A 70 -4.56 -8.26 -7.27
C ILE A 70 -3.70 -8.98 -8.34
N GLY A 71 -2.71 -8.30 -8.91
CA GLY A 71 -1.78 -8.85 -9.89
C GLY A 71 -0.84 -9.92 -9.36
N ASN A 72 -0.68 -10.02 -8.02
CA ASN A 72 0.05 -11.11 -7.39
C ASN A 72 -0.60 -12.50 -7.66
N LEU A 73 -1.85 -12.52 -8.13
CA LEU A 73 -2.48 -13.73 -8.63
C LEU A 73 -1.74 -14.31 -9.84
N VAL A 74 -1.17 -13.46 -10.68
CA VAL A 74 -0.44 -13.86 -11.89
C VAL A 74 1.03 -14.15 -11.55
N ASN A 75 1.72 -13.18 -10.97
CA ASN A 75 3.12 -13.31 -10.53
C ASN A 75 3.49 -12.13 -9.62
N ARG A 76 4.44 -12.34 -8.69
CA ARG A 76 5.02 -11.25 -7.89
C ARG A 76 5.79 -10.26 -8.75
N LYS A 77 6.56 -10.76 -9.72
CA LYS A 77 7.26 -9.90 -10.68
C LYS A 77 6.23 -9.19 -11.56
N ASP A 78 6.38 -7.89 -11.71
CA ASP A 78 5.49 -7.05 -12.52
C ASP A 78 4.00 -7.10 -12.08
N HIS A 79 3.75 -7.41 -10.77
CA HIS A 79 2.38 -7.51 -10.24
C HIS A 79 1.59 -6.20 -10.34
N SER A 80 2.24 -5.05 -10.33
CA SER A 80 1.60 -3.75 -10.55
C SER A 80 1.03 -3.65 -11.96
N GLN A 81 1.76 -4.15 -12.97
CA GLN A 81 1.33 -4.12 -14.37
C GLN A 81 0.22 -5.12 -14.63
N SER A 82 0.38 -6.38 -14.19
CA SER A 82 -0.69 -7.38 -14.31
C SER A 82 -1.93 -6.99 -13.50
N GLY A 83 -1.74 -6.41 -12.31
CA GLY A 83 -2.80 -5.89 -11.46
C GLY A 83 -3.60 -4.76 -12.13
N ALA A 84 -2.92 -3.83 -12.79
CA ALA A 84 -3.56 -2.75 -13.55
C ALA A 84 -4.42 -3.29 -14.69
N VAL A 85 -3.94 -4.28 -15.45
CA VAL A 85 -4.69 -4.91 -16.54
C VAL A 85 -5.88 -5.71 -16.01
N MET A 86 -5.71 -6.46 -14.91
CA MET A 86 -6.81 -7.18 -14.25
C MET A 86 -7.85 -6.22 -13.71
N ALA A 87 -7.44 -5.16 -13.04
CA ALA A 87 -8.35 -4.14 -12.51
C ALA A 87 -9.12 -3.46 -13.64
N TRP A 88 -8.46 -3.13 -14.76
CA TRP A 88 -9.13 -2.57 -15.94
C TRP A 88 -10.25 -3.50 -16.44
N SER A 89 -9.98 -4.80 -16.61
CA SER A 89 -10.99 -5.76 -17.06
C SER A 89 -12.17 -5.85 -16.10
N ILE A 90 -11.89 -6.00 -14.80
CA ILE A 90 -12.92 -6.12 -13.77
C ILE A 90 -13.79 -4.85 -13.71
N LEU A 91 -13.17 -3.68 -13.67
CA LEU A 91 -13.86 -2.40 -13.58
C LEU A 91 -14.70 -2.11 -14.83
N ASN A 92 -14.19 -2.49 -16.02
CA ASN A 92 -14.93 -2.38 -17.27
C ASN A 92 -16.20 -3.26 -17.25
N ASP A 93 -16.07 -4.52 -16.82
CA ASP A 93 -17.20 -5.45 -16.73
C ASP A 93 -18.25 -5.00 -15.69
N MET A 94 -17.82 -4.26 -14.68
CA MET A 94 -18.70 -3.63 -13.67
C MET A 94 -19.27 -2.26 -14.11
N GLY A 95 -18.96 -1.80 -15.32
CA GLY A 95 -19.50 -0.55 -15.88
C GLY A 95 -18.90 0.73 -15.27
N CYS A 96 -17.62 0.69 -14.86
CA CYS A 96 -16.91 1.86 -14.37
C CYS A 96 -16.77 2.92 -15.46
N ASP A 97 -16.89 4.20 -15.08
CA ASP A 97 -16.60 5.31 -15.99
C ASP A 97 -15.15 5.24 -16.50
N PRO A 98 -14.89 5.42 -17.81
CA PRO A 98 -13.55 5.29 -18.36
C PRO A 98 -12.51 6.25 -17.75
N GLY A 99 -12.89 7.47 -17.37
CA GLY A 99 -11.99 8.43 -16.75
C GLY A 99 -11.61 8.04 -15.32
N GLU A 100 -12.58 7.55 -14.56
CA GLU A 100 -12.36 7.02 -13.21
C GLU A 100 -11.53 5.74 -13.26
N MET A 101 -11.84 4.84 -14.17
CA MET A 101 -11.08 3.61 -14.41
C MET A 101 -9.64 3.91 -14.78
N ALA A 102 -9.37 4.86 -15.66
CA ALA A 102 -8.01 5.29 -16.00
C ALA A 102 -7.24 5.80 -14.77
N THR A 103 -7.91 6.54 -13.88
CA THR A 103 -7.32 7.03 -12.63
C THR A 103 -6.89 5.89 -11.71
N ILE A 104 -7.78 4.89 -11.50
CA ILE A 104 -7.52 3.72 -10.65
C ILE A 104 -6.41 2.86 -11.25
N VAL A 105 -6.52 2.51 -12.52
CA VAL A 105 -5.56 1.64 -13.23
C VAL A 105 -4.16 2.26 -13.26
N THR A 106 -4.07 3.57 -13.49
CA THR A 106 -2.80 4.29 -13.46
C THR A 106 -2.17 4.26 -12.04
N ALA A 107 -2.98 4.39 -10.99
CA ALA A 107 -2.48 4.27 -9.63
C ALA A 107 -1.92 2.86 -9.38
N ILE A 108 -2.67 1.82 -9.73
CA ILE A 108 -2.25 0.42 -9.56
C ILE A 108 -0.96 0.13 -10.36
N GLY A 109 -0.91 0.53 -11.64
CA GLY A 109 0.23 0.22 -12.51
C GLY A 109 1.54 0.89 -12.11
N ASN A 110 1.48 1.95 -11.30
CA ASN A 110 2.65 2.73 -10.90
C ASN A 110 3.07 2.52 -9.43
N HIS A 111 2.51 1.53 -8.69
CA HIS A 111 2.75 1.46 -7.25
C HIS A 111 4.02 0.70 -6.84
N ASP A 112 4.64 -0.06 -7.74
CA ASP A 112 5.84 -0.83 -7.43
C ASP A 112 7.07 0.07 -7.21
N GLU A 113 7.92 -0.27 -6.23
CA GLU A 113 9.01 0.59 -5.78
C GLU A 113 10.07 0.86 -6.87
N GLY A 114 10.31 -0.13 -7.74
CA GLY A 114 11.35 -0.05 -8.79
C GLY A 114 11.05 0.97 -9.89
N THR A 115 9.77 1.14 -10.22
CA THR A 115 9.31 1.97 -11.35
C THR A 115 8.23 2.99 -10.97
N GLY A 116 7.82 3.00 -9.71
CA GLY A 116 6.69 3.77 -9.21
C GLY A 116 6.83 5.27 -9.36
N VAL A 117 5.76 5.90 -9.87
CA VAL A 117 5.62 7.35 -9.97
C VAL A 117 4.21 7.75 -9.53
N PRO A 118 4.06 8.65 -8.54
CA PRO A 118 2.75 9.10 -8.08
C PRO A 118 2.15 10.11 -9.08
N VAL A 119 1.58 9.60 -10.17
CA VAL A 119 1.10 10.41 -11.32
C VAL A 119 -0.13 11.27 -10.99
N ASN A 120 -0.96 10.85 -10.04
CA ASN A 120 -2.14 11.59 -9.58
C ASN A 120 -2.29 11.50 -8.06
N ALA A 121 -3.28 12.19 -7.49
CA ALA A 121 -3.52 12.20 -6.04
C ALA A 121 -3.95 10.82 -5.50
N VAL A 122 -4.72 10.05 -6.26
CA VAL A 122 -5.15 8.69 -5.93
C VAL A 122 -3.92 7.77 -5.79
N ALA A 123 -3.01 7.81 -6.78
CA ALA A 123 -1.76 7.07 -6.74
C ALA A 123 -0.91 7.46 -5.52
N ALA A 124 -0.76 8.76 -5.27
CA ALA A 124 0.04 9.27 -4.16
C ALA A 124 -0.48 8.81 -2.79
N ALA A 125 -1.80 8.90 -2.57
CA ALA A 125 -2.42 8.45 -1.33
C ALA A 125 -2.29 6.93 -1.14
N MET A 126 -2.54 6.16 -2.19
CA MET A 126 -2.41 4.71 -2.18
C MET A 126 -0.95 4.28 -1.90
N PHE A 127 0.05 4.93 -2.50
CA PHE A 127 1.47 4.62 -2.25
C PHE A 127 1.85 4.87 -0.79
N LEU A 128 1.45 6.02 -0.23
CA LEU A 128 1.69 6.31 1.18
C LEU A 128 1.04 5.27 2.09
N ALA A 129 -0.18 4.85 1.77
CA ALA A 129 -0.92 3.88 2.55
C ALA A 129 -0.27 2.49 2.50
N ASP A 130 0.05 1.98 1.31
CA ASP A 130 0.67 0.67 1.10
C ASP A 130 2.07 0.61 1.75
N LYS A 131 2.92 1.60 1.45
CA LYS A 131 4.31 1.61 1.93
C LYS A 131 4.42 1.88 3.43
N ALA A 132 3.37 2.40 4.07
CA ALA A 132 3.29 2.56 5.51
C ALA A 132 2.85 1.28 6.25
N ASP A 133 2.28 0.28 5.56
CA ASP A 133 1.81 -0.95 6.21
C ASP A 133 2.93 -1.95 6.47
N VAL A 134 3.80 -1.59 7.41
CA VAL A 134 4.87 -2.45 7.92
C VAL A 134 4.50 -2.89 9.33
N ARG A 135 4.25 -4.18 9.55
CA ARG A 135 3.83 -4.69 10.87
C ARG A 135 4.19 -6.17 11.06
N ARG A 136 4.47 -6.51 12.31
CA ARG A 136 4.84 -7.85 12.76
C ARG A 136 3.83 -8.92 12.31
N SER A 137 2.53 -8.62 12.35
CA SER A 137 1.47 -9.57 12.00
C SER A 137 1.45 -10.00 10.54
N ARG A 138 2.18 -9.31 9.66
CA ARG A 138 2.32 -9.70 8.25
C ARG A 138 3.32 -10.83 8.04
N VAL A 139 4.20 -11.11 9.01
CA VAL A 139 5.17 -12.20 8.91
C VAL A 139 4.48 -13.54 9.12
N ARG A 140 4.55 -14.41 8.11
CA ARG A 140 3.93 -15.75 8.12
C ARG A 140 4.82 -16.78 8.78
N ASN A 141 6.14 -16.64 8.59
CA ASN A 141 7.12 -17.52 9.20
C ASN A 141 7.01 -17.44 10.73
N LYS A 142 6.93 -18.57 11.40
CA LYS A 142 6.84 -18.66 12.87
C LYS A 142 8.12 -19.13 13.54
N ASP A 143 9.09 -19.57 12.72
CA ASP A 143 10.38 -20.04 13.22
C ASP A 143 11.42 -18.90 13.10
N LEU A 144 11.70 -18.26 14.21
CA LEU A 144 12.66 -17.15 14.31
C LEU A 144 14.06 -17.53 13.82
N SER A 145 14.43 -18.82 13.89
CA SER A 145 15.74 -19.29 13.47
C SER A 145 15.94 -19.30 11.95
N THR A 146 14.85 -19.26 11.19
CA THR A 146 14.83 -19.28 9.72
C THR A 146 14.44 -17.92 9.13
N PHE A 147 14.31 -16.88 9.94
CA PHE A 147 13.98 -15.54 9.45
C PHE A 147 15.04 -15.02 8.49
N ASP A 148 14.60 -14.64 7.30
CA ASP A 148 15.40 -13.81 6.42
C ASP A 148 15.38 -12.32 6.85
N ILE A 149 16.02 -11.43 6.10
CA ILE A 149 16.03 -10.00 6.42
C ILE A 149 14.63 -9.38 6.34
N HIS A 150 13.77 -9.82 5.40
CA HIS A 150 12.40 -9.32 5.27
C HIS A 150 11.54 -9.73 6.46
N ASP A 151 11.66 -10.99 6.91
CA ASP A 151 11.00 -11.49 8.11
C ASP A 151 11.44 -10.69 9.34
N ARG A 152 12.77 -10.56 9.55
CA ARG A 152 13.31 -9.84 10.73
C ARG A 152 12.84 -8.40 10.78
N VAL A 153 12.92 -7.68 9.68
CA VAL A 153 12.55 -6.26 9.63
C VAL A 153 11.05 -6.09 9.86
N ASN A 154 10.19 -6.82 9.16
CA ASN A 154 8.74 -6.74 9.39
C ASN A 154 8.36 -7.17 10.81
N TYR A 155 8.96 -8.24 11.32
CA TYR A 155 8.70 -8.74 12.68
C TYR A 155 9.16 -7.76 13.76
N SER A 156 10.21 -6.98 13.50
CA SER A 156 10.72 -5.96 14.42
C SER A 156 9.73 -4.81 14.60
N VAL A 157 8.88 -4.51 13.62
CA VAL A 157 7.94 -3.40 13.69
C VAL A 157 6.72 -3.76 14.54
N LYS A 158 6.68 -3.22 15.76
CA LYS A 158 5.54 -3.37 16.69
C LYS A 158 4.36 -2.48 16.32
N LYS A 159 4.66 -1.28 15.80
CA LYS A 159 3.63 -0.29 15.44
C LYS A 159 4.10 0.52 14.25
N SER A 160 3.21 0.67 13.28
CA SER A 160 3.32 1.63 12.19
C SER A 160 2.11 2.55 12.23
N ALA A 161 2.32 3.85 12.06
CA ALA A 161 1.24 4.83 12.04
C ALA A 161 1.58 5.97 11.08
N LEU A 162 0.70 6.21 10.14
CA LEU A 162 0.75 7.35 9.22
C LEU A 162 -0.20 8.44 9.73
N LYS A 163 0.30 9.68 9.84
CA LYS A 163 -0.51 10.82 10.29
C LYS A 163 -0.15 12.08 9.53
N ILE A 164 -1.16 12.84 9.14
CA ILE A 164 -1.03 14.19 8.61
C ILE A 164 -1.18 15.16 9.79
N ASN A 165 -0.37 16.23 9.83
CA ASN A 165 -0.48 17.27 10.86
C ASN A 165 -1.71 18.16 10.59
N GLU A 166 -2.10 18.94 11.61
CA GLU A 166 -3.29 19.82 11.56
C GLU A 166 -3.20 20.87 10.45
N ASP A 167 -2.00 21.41 10.21
CA ASP A 167 -1.75 22.41 9.15
C ASP A 167 -1.72 21.80 7.73
N LYS A 168 -1.86 20.47 7.59
CA LYS A 168 -1.82 19.76 6.31
C LYS A 168 -0.58 20.04 5.46
N THR A 169 0.57 20.16 6.12
CA THR A 169 1.88 20.42 5.49
C THR A 169 2.84 19.26 5.59
N LEU A 170 2.58 18.33 6.52
CA LEU A 170 3.45 17.21 6.85
C LEU A 170 2.67 15.90 6.92
N VAL A 171 3.21 14.85 6.31
CA VAL A 171 2.80 13.47 6.59
C VAL A 171 3.94 12.76 7.32
N LYS A 172 3.62 12.18 8.49
CA LYS A 172 4.57 11.51 9.37
C LYS A 172 4.30 10.01 9.38
N LEU A 173 5.29 9.22 8.99
CA LEU A 173 5.32 7.77 9.24
C LEU A 173 6.09 7.52 10.54
N LYS A 174 5.39 7.05 11.56
CA LYS A 174 5.98 6.70 12.86
C LYS A 174 6.05 5.19 13.01
N LEU A 175 7.25 4.68 13.23
CA LEU A 175 7.51 3.26 13.46
C LEU A 175 8.05 3.05 14.88
N THR A 176 7.52 2.02 15.56
CA THR A 176 8.12 1.49 16.78
C THR A 176 8.79 0.16 16.45
N VAL A 177 10.11 0.16 16.46
CA VAL A 177 10.96 -0.97 16.06
C VAL A 177 11.56 -1.61 17.30
N ASP A 178 11.42 -2.93 17.44
CA ASP A 178 12.10 -3.74 18.44
C ASP A 178 13.47 -4.19 17.90
N THR A 179 14.50 -3.48 18.31
CA THR A 179 15.87 -3.71 17.83
C THR A 179 16.48 -5.06 18.20
N LYS A 180 15.76 -5.88 19.00
CA LYS A 180 16.14 -7.27 19.27
C LYS A 180 15.96 -8.19 18.05
N PHE A 181 15.06 -7.84 17.12
CA PHE A 181 14.71 -8.66 15.95
C PHE A 181 15.24 -8.12 14.64
N GLY A 182 15.38 -6.80 14.51
CA GLY A 182 15.90 -6.16 13.33
C GLY A 182 16.45 -4.76 13.66
N SER A 183 17.55 -4.41 13.04
CA SER A 183 18.16 -3.08 13.23
C SER A 183 17.48 -2.04 12.34
N VAL A 184 17.64 -0.76 12.70
CA VAL A 184 17.21 0.36 11.83
C VAL A 184 17.98 0.35 10.51
N MET A 185 19.23 -0.15 10.50
CA MET A 185 20.01 -0.28 9.28
C MET A 185 19.41 -1.30 8.32
N GLU A 186 19.02 -2.49 8.81
CA GLU A 186 18.33 -3.49 8.00
C GLU A 186 16.99 -2.97 7.45
N TYR A 187 16.26 -2.13 8.22
CA TYR A 187 15.07 -1.46 7.73
C TYR A 187 15.36 -0.60 6.50
N PHE A 188 16.42 0.21 6.52
CA PHE A 188 16.81 1.02 5.37
C PHE A 188 17.32 0.19 4.20
N GLU A 189 18.03 -0.91 4.46
CA GLU A 189 18.55 -1.81 3.44
C GLU A 189 17.44 -2.32 2.51
N ILE A 190 16.31 -2.74 3.08
CA ILE A 190 15.21 -3.29 2.29
C ILE A 190 14.13 -2.26 1.91
N PHE A 191 13.99 -1.16 2.67
CA PHE A 191 12.88 -0.21 2.49
C PHE A 191 13.31 1.19 2.04
N MET A 192 14.58 1.42 1.68
CA MET A 192 15.03 2.73 1.21
C MET A 192 14.23 3.21 -0.02
N GLN A 193 14.05 2.34 -1.03
CA GLN A 193 13.28 2.69 -2.23
C GLN A 193 11.81 3.01 -1.89
N ARG A 194 11.25 2.27 -0.95
CA ARG A 194 9.91 2.50 -0.40
C ARG A 194 9.79 3.88 0.24
N MET A 195 10.78 4.31 1.03
CA MET A 195 10.79 5.64 1.66
C MET A 195 10.97 6.76 0.63
N ILE A 196 11.78 6.54 -0.41
CA ILE A 196 11.92 7.48 -1.53
C ILE A 196 10.58 7.65 -2.25
N LEU A 197 9.86 6.57 -2.49
CA LEU A 197 8.54 6.62 -3.12
C LEU A 197 7.51 7.34 -2.24
N CYS A 198 7.53 7.09 -0.92
CA CYS A 198 6.70 7.83 0.04
C CYS A 198 6.95 9.33 0.00
N ARG A 199 8.21 9.76 -0.10
CA ARG A 199 8.56 11.18 -0.22
C ARG A 199 7.98 11.79 -1.50
N LYS A 200 8.17 11.14 -2.64
CA LYS A 200 7.59 11.58 -3.93
C LYS A 200 6.06 11.67 -3.88
N ALA A 201 5.43 10.69 -3.23
CA ALA A 201 3.98 10.65 -3.07
C ALA A 201 3.48 11.79 -2.16
N ALA A 202 4.18 12.09 -1.07
CA ALA A 202 3.87 13.23 -0.22
C ALA A 202 4.01 14.56 -0.97
N GLU A 203 5.12 14.75 -1.70
CA GLU A 203 5.35 15.93 -2.54
C GLU A 203 4.23 16.13 -3.57
N LYS A 204 3.72 15.06 -4.18
CA LYS A 204 2.59 15.11 -5.11
C LYS A 204 1.31 15.64 -4.46
N LEU A 205 1.11 15.41 -3.16
CA LEU A 205 -0.01 15.93 -2.38
C LEU A 205 0.27 17.29 -1.73
N GLY A 206 1.42 17.91 -2.00
CA GLY A 206 1.84 19.17 -1.38
C GLY A 206 2.30 19.01 0.08
N LEU A 207 2.65 17.79 0.49
CA LEU A 207 3.10 17.46 1.84
C LEU A 207 4.62 17.21 1.88
N GLN A 208 5.24 17.53 3.01
CA GLN A 208 6.57 17.05 3.34
C GLN A 208 6.47 15.68 4.02
N PHE A 209 7.25 14.70 3.58
CA PHE A 209 7.33 13.39 4.23
C PHE A 209 8.34 13.40 5.38
N LYS A 210 7.96 12.81 6.52
CA LYS A 210 8.86 12.58 7.67
C LYS A 210 8.78 11.14 8.14
N LEU A 211 9.95 10.51 8.31
CA LEU A 211 10.09 9.20 8.92
C LEU A 211 10.61 9.35 10.35
N ILE A 212 9.90 8.75 11.29
CA ILE A 212 10.26 8.73 12.71
C ILE A 212 10.34 7.27 13.15
N ILE A 213 11.51 6.82 13.61
CA ILE A 213 11.72 5.48 14.17
C ILE A 213 12.16 5.61 15.61
N ASN A 214 11.45 4.94 16.52
CA ASN A 214 11.72 4.97 17.97
C ASN A 214 11.90 6.40 18.49
N GLU A 215 10.98 7.29 18.10
CA GLU A 215 10.93 8.72 18.47
C GLU A 215 12.03 9.60 17.84
N GLN A 216 13.00 9.03 17.12
CA GLN A 216 14.00 9.78 16.38
C GLN A 216 13.50 10.10 14.96
N GLN A 217 13.51 11.37 14.59
CA GLN A 217 13.26 11.79 13.23
C GLN A 217 14.51 11.52 12.39
N LEU A 218 14.35 10.73 11.31
CA LEU A 218 15.43 10.30 10.42
C LEU A 218 15.39 11.02 9.06
N ILE A 219 14.19 11.43 8.63
CA ILE A 219 13.93 12.19 7.40
C ILE A 219 13.02 13.35 7.74
#